data_eede2349e2c6a393526c0136077882a8
#
_entry.id   eede2349e2c6a393526c0136077882a8
#
_cell.length_a   1.000
_cell.length_b   1.000
_cell.length_c   1.000
_cell.angle_alpha   90.00
_cell.angle_beta   90.00
_cell.angle_gamma   90.00
#
_symmetry.space_group_name_H-M   'P 1'
#
loop_
_entity.id
_entity.type
_entity.pdbx_description
1 polymer ?
#
loop_
_entity_poly.entity_id
_entity_poly.type
_entity_poly.pdbx_seq_one_letter_code
_entity_poly.pdbx_strand_id
1 'polypeptide(L)'
;MAHVSVTWDKNSERNLTSSMNFRGRAMELSDLSVFHNRILTPDDKTGVISEIKDNKMIPWVFLNSGPGNTTSPFKCEWMTIKDDVLYVGGHGTEYRNSQGGIVHRNNMWIKTITPNGKVNNVDWTTTYNKLRNAVGIFEPGYLTHEAVQWSEIQGHWFFLPRKESKTVYVDEEDETKCSDLLIVGSPDLNHFEAKRIGVLRHERGYSAFDFIPGTDDKIIVALKSKEVTDEPVETYITVFTIDGRILLDDQKLDGNYKFEGLYFV
;
A
#
# COMPACT_ATOMS: atom_id res chain seq x y z
N MET A 1 -11.31 24.64 15.29
CA MET A 1 -10.72 23.87 14.19
C MET A 1 -9.82 22.81 14.83
N ALA A 2 -9.88 21.57 14.40
CA ALA A 2 -8.92 20.56 14.85
C ALA A 2 -7.53 20.97 14.32
N HIS A 3 -6.53 20.98 15.18
CA HIS A 3 -5.13 21.22 14.84
C HIS A 3 -4.39 19.90 14.97
N VAL A 4 -3.65 19.53 13.92
CA VAL A 4 -2.80 18.34 13.88
C VAL A 4 -1.35 18.77 13.87
N SER A 5 -0.52 18.13 14.70
CA SER A 5 0.93 18.28 14.70
C SER A 5 1.58 16.91 14.79
N VAL A 6 2.75 16.78 14.21
CA VAL A 6 3.59 15.57 14.25
C VAL A 6 4.83 15.86 15.07
N THR A 7 5.11 15.00 16.02
CA THR A 7 6.34 15.02 16.83
C THR A 7 6.93 13.63 16.86
N TRP A 8 8.27 13.55 16.82
CA TRP A 8 9.00 12.29 16.90
C TRP A 8 9.47 11.99 18.31
N ASP A 9 9.37 10.74 18.71
CA ASP A 9 10.08 10.26 19.88
C ASP A 9 11.57 10.16 19.55
N LYS A 10 12.38 10.96 20.21
CA LYS A 10 13.82 10.94 20.02
C LYS A 10 14.39 9.57 20.41
N ASN A 11 15.29 9.03 19.56
CA ASN A 11 15.94 7.74 19.76
C ASN A 11 14.98 6.53 19.72
N SER A 12 13.84 6.64 19.02
CA SER A 12 12.89 5.53 18.82
C SER A 12 13.25 4.65 17.61
N GLU A 13 14.17 5.07 16.75
CA GLU A 13 14.61 4.32 15.58
C GLU A 13 15.20 2.96 15.98
N ARG A 14 14.79 1.91 15.28
CA ARG A 14 15.23 0.54 15.51
C ARG A 14 15.51 -0.16 14.20
N ASN A 15 16.64 -0.90 14.17
CA ASN A 15 16.98 -1.76 13.06
C ASN A 15 16.35 -3.14 13.27
N LEU A 16 15.61 -3.62 12.28
CA LEU A 16 15.08 -4.97 12.21
C LEU A 16 16.06 -5.88 11.47
N THR A 17 16.19 -7.12 11.93
CA THR A 17 17.12 -8.09 11.33
C THR A 17 16.40 -9.34 10.86
N SER A 18 16.85 -9.90 9.73
CA SER A 18 16.41 -11.18 9.17
C SER A 18 17.59 -11.88 8.51
N SER A 19 17.59 -13.21 8.57
CA SER A 19 18.50 -14.03 7.75
C SER A 19 17.95 -14.31 6.35
N MET A 20 16.69 -13.94 6.10
CA MET A 20 16.03 -14.13 4.80
C MET A 20 16.16 -12.88 3.98
N ASN A 21 16.65 -13.05 2.75
CA ASN A 21 16.77 -11.96 1.80
C ASN A 21 16.70 -12.47 0.37
N PHE A 22 16.42 -11.57 -0.57
CA PHE A 22 16.44 -11.85 -1.99
C PHE A 22 17.75 -11.34 -2.59
N ARG A 23 18.63 -12.26 -3.05
CA ARG A 23 19.90 -11.94 -3.73
C ARG A 23 20.82 -10.98 -2.93
N GLY A 24 20.83 -11.11 -1.60
CA GLY A 24 21.66 -10.28 -0.74
C GLY A 24 21.13 -8.85 -0.49
N ARG A 25 19.94 -8.52 -0.96
CA ARG A 25 19.29 -7.22 -0.65
C ARG A 25 18.80 -7.21 0.78
N ALA A 26 18.73 -6.01 1.38
CA ALA A 26 17.99 -5.81 2.62
C ALA A 26 16.49 -6.14 2.41
N MET A 27 15.75 -6.33 3.49
CA MET A 27 14.30 -6.47 3.44
C MET A 27 13.68 -5.19 2.87
N GLU A 28 12.66 -5.35 2.02
CA GLU A 28 11.85 -4.26 1.48
C GLU A 28 10.42 -4.43 2.04
N LEU A 29 10.22 -3.80 3.21
CA LEU A 29 8.98 -3.94 3.99
C LEU A 29 7.98 -2.90 3.53
N SER A 30 6.78 -3.32 3.10
CA SER A 30 5.84 -2.48 2.38
C SER A 30 4.63 -2.03 3.19
N ASP A 31 4.38 -2.60 4.37
CA ASP A 31 3.24 -2.22 5.20
C ASP A 31 3.39 -2.73 6.64
N LEU A 32 2.49 -2.30 7.52
CA LEU A 32 2.36 -2.77 8.91
C LEU A 32 0.90 -3.05 9.25
N SER A 33 0.67 -4.14 9.99
CA SER A 33 -0.66 -4.46 10.51
C SER A 33 -0.57 -5.23 11.82
N VAL A 34 -1.51 -5.05 12.74
CA VAL A 34 -1.61 -5.89 13.93
C VAL A 34 -2.75 -6.89 13.74
N PHE A 35 -2.40 -8.15 13.60
CA PHE A 35 -3.34 -9.25 13.39
C PHE A 35 -3.18 -10.30 14.48
N HIS A 36 -4.21 -10.53 15.27
CA HIS A 36 -4.20 -11.46 16.41
C HIS A 36 -2.99 -11.27 17.35
N ASN A 37 -2.77 -10.04 17.81
CA ASN A 37 -1.66 -9.62 18.69
C ASN A 37 -0.25 -9.82 18.10
N ARG A 38 -0.13 -9.98 16.78
CA ARG A 38 1.14 -10.00 16.07
C ARG A 38 1.30 -8.72 15.28
N ILE A 39 2.42 -8.06 15.40
CA ILE A 39 2.79 -6.98 14.49
C ILE A 39 3.37 -7.64 13.24
N LEU A 40 2.66 -7.54 12.13
CA LEU A 40 3.02 -8.16 10.86
C LEU A 40 3.50 -7.13 9.86
N THR A 41 4.44 -7.55 9.01
CA THR A 41 4.91 -6.76 7.88
C THR A 41 5.22 -7.68 6.70
N PRO A 42 4.90 -7.28 5.45
CA PRO A 42 5.22 -8.02 4.26
C PRO A 42 6.57 -7.57 3.69
N ASP A 43 7.30 -8.50 3.07
CA ASP A 43 8.49 -8.21 2.26
C ASP A 43 8.14 -8.41 0.78
N ASP A 44 8.24 -7.34 -0.02
CA ASP A 44 7.84 -7.31 -1.43
C ASP A 44 8.75 -8.15 -2.34
N LYS A 45 9.99 -8.47 -1.89
CA LYS A 45 10.95 -9.27 -2.67
C LYS A 45 10.86 -10.75 -2.41
N THR A 46 10.54 -11.14 -1.19
CA THR A 46 10.50 -12.56 -0.80
C THR A 46 9.08 -13.11 -0.74
N GLY A 47 8.06 -12.25 -0.67
CA GLY A 47 6.66 -12.64 -0.45
C GLY A 47 6.41 -13.19 0.95
N VAL A 48 7.29 -12.90 1.90
CA VAL A 48 7.18 -13.35 3.29
C VAL A 48 6.40 -12.35 4.10
N ILE A 49 5.38 -12.80 4.80
CA ILE A 49 4.79 -12.07 5.92
C ILE A 49 5.54 -12.47 7.17
N SER A 50 6.12 -11.51 7.85
CA SER A 50 6.88 -11.73 9.09
C SER A 50 6.24 -11.05 10.29
N GLU A 51 6.37 -11.66 11.46
CA GLU A 51 6.07 -11.06 12.74
C GLU A 51 7.29 -10.27 13.24
N ILE A 52 7.09 -9.03 13.62
CA ILE A 52 8.11 -8.20 14.28
C ILE A 52 8.07 -8.53 15.77
N LYS A 53 9.17 -9.10 16.30
CA LYS A 53 9.32 -9.43 17.71
C LYS A 53 10.77 -9.24 18.17
N ASP A 54 10.99 -8.50 19.23
CA ASP A 54 12.33 -8.24 19.82
C ASP A 54 13.35 -7.77 18.77
N ASN A 55 12.95 -6.83 17.89
CA ASN A 55 13.72 -6.31 16.74
C ASN A 55 14.15 -7.37 15.71
N LYS A 56 13.46 -8.50 15.68
CA LYS A 56 13.67 -9.60 14.72
C LYS A 56 12.46 -9.76 13.83
N MET A 57 12.73 -10.16 12.60
CA MET A 57 11.71 -10.55 11.62
C MET A 57 11.55 -12.06 11.67
N ILE A 58 10.45 -12.55 12.22
CA ILE A 58 10.14 -13.97 12.34
C ILE A 58 9.20 -14.35 11.20
N PRO A 59 9.64 -15.14 10.20
CA PRO A 59 8.76 -15.55 9.10
C PRO A 59 7.54 -16.30 9.60
N TRP A 60 6.36 -15.91 9.12
CA TRP A 60 5.11 -16.55 9.48
C TRP A 60 4.47 -17.27 8.28
N VAL A 61 4.29 -16.59 7.16
CA VAL A 61 3.65 -17.15 5.96
C VAL A 61 4.44 -16.75 4.72
N PHE A 62 4.56 -17.69 3.76
CA PHE A 62 5.12 -17.43 2.43
C PHE A 62 4.01 -17.32 1.40
N LEU A 63 4.07 -16.31 0.56
CA LEU A 63 3.09 -16.04 -0.47
C LEU A 63 3.72 -16.16 -1.86
N ASN A 64 3.11 -16.97 -2.72
CA ASN A 64 3.49 -17.08 -4.11
C ASN A 64 2.64 -16.18 -5.00
N SER A 65 3.21 -15.70 -6.08
CA SER A 65 2.57 -14.81 -7.04
C SER A 65 1.35 -15.45 -7.73
N GLY A 66 0.39 -14.61 -8.15
CA GLY A 66 -0.78 -15.01 -8.90
C GLY A 66 -1.66 -16.04 -8.16
N PRO A 67 -2.07 -17.13 -8.82
CA PRO A 67 -2.92 -18.16 -8.22
C PRO A 67 -2.22 -19.02 -7.12
N GLY A 68 -0.96 -18.70 -6.78
CA GLY A 68 -0.22 -19.39 -5.72
C GLY A 68 0.55 -20.63 -6.16
N ASN A 69 0.52 -21.00 -7.43
CA ASN A 69 1.23 -22.14 -8.01
C ASN A 69 2.39 -21.73 -8.93
N THR A 70 2.90 -20.51 -8.76
CA THR A 70 4.07 -20.00 -9.49
C THR A 70 5.34 -20.19 -8.67
N THR A 71 6.51 -20.09 -9.32
CA THR A 71 7.81 -20.13 -8.66
C THR A 71 8.28 -18.76 -8.19
N SER A 72 7.51 -17.70 -8.49
CA SER A 72 7.84 -16.34 -8.11
C SER A 72 7.19 -15.96 -6.78
N PRO A 73 7.86 -15.19 -5.92
CA PRO A 73 7.26 -14.63 -4.72
C PRO A 73 6.13 -13.67 -5.08
N PHE A 74 5.18 -13.49 -4.16
CA PHE A 74 4.15 -12.47 -4.29
C PHE A 74 4.73 -11.10 -3.94
N LYS A 75 4.53 -10.12 -4.82
CA LYS A 75 4.93 -8.74 -4.55
C LYS A 75 3.88 -8.08 -3.65
N CYS A 76 4.13 -8.17 -2.33
CA CYS A 76 3.24 -7.62 -1.32
C CYS A 76 3.43 -6.12 -1.21
N GLU A 77 2.35 -5.34 -1.27
CA GLU A 77 2.43 -3.88 -1.20
C GLU A 77 1.53 -3.29 -0.11
N TRP A 78 0.47 -3.97 0.27
CA TRP A 78 -0.46 -3.50 1.29
C TRP A 78 -1.11 -4.65 2.06
N MET A 79 -1.54 -4.37 3.28
CA MET A 79 -2.31 -5.28 4.12
C MET A 79 -3.48 -4.55 4.78
N THR A 80 -4.58 -5.26 4.98
CA THR A 80 -5.70 -4.78 5.79
C THR A 80 -6.47 -5.95 6.39
N ILE A 81 -7.26 -5.69 7.42
CA ILE A 81 -8.07 -6.71 8.08
C ILE A 81 -9.53 -6.44 7.78
N LYS A 82 -10.24 -7.49 7.34
CA LYS A 82 -11.69 -7.48 7.14
C LYS A 82 -12.28 -8.79 7.60
N ASP A 83 -13.33 -8.74 8.44
CA ASP A 83 -14.04 -9.93 8.93
C ASP A 83 -13.08 -10.99 9.54
N ASP A 84 -12.15 -10.55 10.38
CA ASP A 84 -11.14 -11.41 11.05
C ASP A 84 -10.20 -12.17 10.08
N VAL A 85 -10.03 -11.66 8.86
CA VAL A 85 -9.14 -12.19 7.83
C VAL A 85 -8.16 -11.11 7.40
N LEU A 86 -6.87 -11.46 7.30
CA LEU A 86 -5.85 -10.57 6.76
C LEU A 86 -5.87 -10.64 5.23
N TYR A 87 -6.10 -9.50 4.61
CA TYR A 87 -6.01 -9.29 3.16
C TYR A 87 -4.63 -8.73 2.83
N VAL A 88 -3.97 -9.29 1.83
CA VAL A 88 -2.66 -8.85 1.35
C VAL A 88 -2.72 -8.67 -0.14
N GLY A 89 -2.38 -7.50 -0.63
CA GLY A 89 -2.39 -7.20 -2.06
C GLY A 89 -1.06 -6.71 -2.59
N GLY A 90 -0.97 -6.69 -3.90
CA GLY A 90 0.15 -6.10 -4.65
C GLY A 90 -0.29 -4.82 -5.36
N HIS A 91 0.49 -4.38 -6.34
CA HIS A 91 0.24 -3.15 -7.10
C HIS A 91 -1.13 -3.10 -7.82
N GLY A 92 -1.75 -4.25 -8.12
CA GLY A 92 -3.09 -4.29 -8.75
C GLY A 92 -3.09 -3.91 -10.23
N THR A 93 -1.96 -4.06 -10.92
CA THR A 93 -1.83 -3.76 -12.35
C THR A 93 -1.20 -4.91 -13.13
N GLU A 94 -1.35 -4.89 -14.45
CA GLU A 94 -0.75 -5.88 -15.33
C GLU A 94 0.78 -5.76 -15.34
N TYR A 95 1.49 -6.88 -15.38
CA TYR A 95 2.91 -6.90 -15.69
C TYR A 95 3.09 -6.88 -17.21
N ARG A 96 3.82 -5.89 -17.70
CA ARG A 96 4.04 -5.66 -19.12
C ARG A 96 5.51 -5.79 -19.51
N ASN A 97 5.75 -6.16 -20.75
CA ASN A 97 7.10 -6.12 -21.34
C ASN A 97 7.45 -4.69 -21.80
N SER A 98 8.69 -4.49 -22.25
CA SER A 98 9.18 -3.20 -22.75
C SER A 98 8.45 -2.67 -23.98
N GLN A 99 7.64 -3.49 -24.64
CA GLN A 99 6.81 -3.11 -25.80
C GLN A 99 5.36 -2.80 -25.39
N GLY A 100 5.05 -2.80 -24.08
CA GLY A 100 3.72 -2.55 -23.54
C GLY A 100 2.77 -3.75 -23.58
N GLY A 101 3.21 -4.91 -24.11
CA GLY A 101 2.41 -6.13 -24.14
C GLY A 101 2.24 -6.75 -22.74
N ILE A 102 1.02 -7.22 -22.41
CA ILE A 102 0.76 -7.90 -21.14
C ILE A 102 1.43 -9.26 -21.12
N VAL A 103 2.32 -9.48 -20.14
CA VAL A 103 2.97 -10.76 -19.90
C VAL A 103 2.13 -11.63 -18.97
N HIS A 104 1.65 -11.06 -17.85
CA HIS A 104 0.75 -11.73 -16.92
C HIS A 104 -0.04 -10.72 -16.08
N ARG A 105 -1.08 -11.23 -15.38
CA ARG A 105 -1.91 -10.48 -14.44
C ARG A 105 -1.74 -10.94 -12.99
N ASN A 106 -0.61 -11.54 -12.65
CA ASN A 106 -0.37 -12.08 -11.30
C ASN A 106 -0.40 -11.01 -10.21
N ASN A 107 -0.01 -9.76 -10.52
CA ASN A 107 -0.05 -8.65 -9.57
C ASN A 107 -1.48 -8.13 -9.29
N MET A 108 -2.47 -8.64 -10.01
CA MET A 108 -3.89 -8.34 -9.81
C MET A 108 -4.60 -9.40 -8.94
N TRP A 109 -3.86 -10.37 -8.42
CA TRP A 109 -4.33 -11.29 -7.39
C TRP A 109 -4.09 -10.70 -6.01
N ILE A 110 -4.90 -11.07 -5.04
CA ILE A 110 -4.69 -10.83 -3.62
C ILE A 110 -4.60 -12.15 -2.87
N LYS A 111 -4.13 -12.08 -1.64
CA LYS A 111 -4.11 -13.19 -0.70
C LYS A 111 -5.02 -12.88 0.47
N THR A 112 -5.74 -13.88 0.96
CA THR A 112 -6.42 -13.80 2.24
C THR A 112 -5.84 -14.84 3.17
N ILE A 113 -5.55 -14.44 4.42
CA ILE A 113 -4.87 -15.26 5.41
C ILE A 113 -5.73 -15.32 6.67
N THR A 114 -6.09 -16.52 7.07
CA THR A 114 -6.84 -16.73 8.31
C THR A 114 -5.91 -16.65 9.54
N PRO A 115 -6.45 -16.49 10.77
CA PRO A 115 -5.64 -16.42 11.99
C PRO A 115 -4.67 -17.59 12.20
N ASN A 116 -5.00 -18.77 11.67
CA ASN A 116 -4.14 -19.96 11.73
C ASN A 116 -3.15 -20.08 10.56
N GLY A 117 -3.02 -19.05 9.72
CA GLY A 117 -2.05 -19.00 8.62
C GLY A 117 -2.48 -19.71 7.33
N LYS A 118 -3.76 -20.12 7.19
CA LYS A 118 -4.25 -20.66 5.93
C LYS A 118 -4.37 -19.57 4.88
N VAL A 119 -3.67 -19.74 3.76
CA VAL A 119 -3.67 -18.82 2.62
C VAL A 119 -4.69 -19.25 1.57
N ASN A 120 -5.50 -18.31 1.08
CA ASN A 120 -6.26 -18.46 -0.15
C ASN A 120 -5.82 -17.40 -1.17
N ASN A 121 -5.87 -17.77 -2.45
CA ASN A 121 -5.53 -16.89 -3.55
C ASN A 121 -6.83 -16.42 -4.23
N VAL A 122 -7.02 -15.12 -4.37
CA VAL A 122 -8.25 -14.53 -4.90
C VAL A 122 -7.91 -13.65 -6.10
N ASP A 123 -8.56 -13.89 -7.22
CA ASP A 123 -8.41 -13.10 -8.44
C ASP A 123 -9.21 -11.79 -8.32
N TRP A 124 -8.49 -10.67 -8.23
CA TRP A 124 -9.07 -9.33 -8.21
C TRP A 124 -8.94 -8.58 -9.54
N THR A 125 -8.63 -9.28 -10.63
CA THR A 125 -8.51 -8.64 -11.95
C THR A 125 -9.73 -7.80 -12.29
N THR A 126 -10.93 -8.34 -12.08
CA THR A 126 -12.18 -7.61 -12.33
C THR A 126 -12.36 -6.42 -11.40
N THR A 127 -12.00 -6.57 -10.12
CA THR A 127 -12.09 -5.52 -9.09
C THR A 127 -11.16 -4.35 -9.41
N TYR A 128 -9.87 -4.62 -9.68
CA TYR A 128 -8.92 -3.58 -10.04
C TYR A 128 -9.28 -2.87 -11.35
N ASN A 129 -9.83 -3.60 -12.34
CA ASN A 129 -10.31 -2.97 -13.56
C ASN A 129 -11.52 -2.06 -13.32
N LYS A 130 -12.49 -2.46 -12.48
CA LYS A 130 -13.62 -1.60 -12.09
C LYS A 130 -13.14 -0.34 -11.38
N LEU A 131 -12.23 -0.50 -10.41
CA LEU A 131 -11.65 0.59 -9.63
C LEU A 131 -10.93 1.59 -10.54
N ARG A 132 -10.05 1.12 -11.43
CA ARG A 132 -9.34 1.93 -12.42
C ARG A 132 -10.30 2.67 -13.36
N ASN A 133 -11.30 1.97 -13.87
CA ASN A 133 -12.29 2.54 -14.79
C ASN A 133 -13.16 3.61 -14.12
N ALA A 134 -13.47 3.46 -12.83
CA ALA A 134 -14.26 4.44 -12.07
C ALA A 134 -13.60 5.82 -11.98
N VAL A 135 -12.26 5.90 -12.12
CA VAL A 135 -11.50 7.16 -12.17
C VAL A 135 -11.17 7.59 -13.61
N GLY A 136 -11.75 6.96 -14.62
CA GLY A 136 -11.58 7.32 -16.03
C GLY A 136 -10.21 6.92 -16.60
N ILE A 137 -9.57 5.90 -16.01
CA ILE A 137 -8.34 5.30 -16.51
C ILE A 137 -8.66 3.93 -17.07
N PHE A 138 -8.35 3.73 -18.35
CA PHE A 138 -8.61 2.50 -19.08
C PHE A 138 -7.30 1.89 -19.59
N GLU A 139 -7.30 0.58 -19.87
CA GLU A 139 -6.14 -0.07 -20.49
C GLU A 139 -5.74 0.68 -21.78
N PRO A 140 -4.42 0.98 -22.00
CA PRO A 140 -3.25 0.49 -21.26
C PRO A 140 -2.83 1.35 -20.05
N GLY A 141 -3.62 2.32 -19.62
CA GLY A 141 -3.38 3.09 -18.42
C GLY A 141 -3.43 2.22 -17.15
N TYR A 142 -2.89 2.72 -16.04
CA TYR A 142 -2.77 1.96 -14.80
C TYR A 142 -2.99 2.80 -13.54
N LEU A 143 -3.30 2.10 -12.45
CA LEU A 143 -3.19 2.56 -11.07
C LEU A 143 -2.31 1.59 -10.31
N THR A 144 -1.37 2.06 -9.51
CA THR A 144 -0.62 1.21 -8.58
C THR A 144 -1.07 1.47 -7.15
N HIS A 145 -1.26 0.40 -6.39
CA HIS A 145 -1.78 0.45 -5.03
C HIS A 145 -0.72 -0.03 -4.05
N GLU A 146 -0.36 0.83 -3.08
CA GLU A 146 0.52 0.51 -1.95
C GLU A 146 -0.15 0.87 -0.61
N ALA A 147 -1.30 1.53 -0.65
CA ALA A 147 -2.02 1.99 0.51
C ALA A 147 -3.51 1.66 0.36
N VAL A 148 -3.97 0.61 1.05
CA VAL A 148 -5.36 0.12 1.01
C VAL A 148 -5.79 -0.29 2.40
N GLN A 149 -6.97 0.18 2.84
CA GLN A 149 -7.55 -0.18 4.13
C GLN A 149 -9.05 -0.50 4.00
N TRP A 150 -9.50 -1.46 4.77
CA TRP A 150 -10.91 -1.67 5.08
C TRP A 150 -11.25 -0.94 6.37
N SER A 151 -12.33 -0.20 6.40
CA SER A 151 -12.89 0.36 7.62
C SER A 151 -14.09 -0.45 8.07
N GLU A 152 -13.99 -1.12 9.20
CA GLU A 152 -15.14 -1.81 9.82
C GLU A 152 -16.21 -0.82 10.28
N ILE A 153 -15.79 0.39 10.70
CA ILE A 153 -16.71 1.42 11.20
C ILE A 153 -17.50 2.05 10.06
N GLN A 154 -16.82 2.38 8.94
CA GLN A 154 -17.45 2.97 7.76
C GLN A 154 -18.09 1.91 6.85
N GLY A 155 -17.71 0.63 6.99
CA GLY A 155 -18.16 -0.47 6.15
C GLY A 155 -17.73 -0.33 4.67
N HIS A 156 -16.57 0.29 4.42
CA HIS A 156 -16.08 0.59 3.08
C HIS A 156 -14.59 0.29 2.92
N TRP A 157 -14.20 0.04 1.68
CA TRP A 157 -12.81 -0.03 1.26
C TRP A 157 -12.29 1.36 0.93
N PHE A 158 -11.04 1.65 1.33
CA PHE A 158 -10.35 2.89 1.02
C PHE A 158 -9.05 2.58 0.30
N PHE A 159 -8.83 3.25 -0.83
CA PHE A 159 -7.64 3.10 -1.66
C PHE A 159 -7.00 4.48 -1.85
N LEU A 160 -5.71 4.57 -1.58
CA LEU A 160 -4.87 5.71 -1.92
C LEU A 160 -3.82 5.25 -2.94
N PRO A 161 -4.11 5.30 -4.24
CA PRO A 161 -3.16 4.86 -5.25
C PRO A 161 -1.85 5.65 -5.17
N ARG A 162 -0.71 4.96 -5.28
CA ARG A 162 0.60 5.63 -5.36
C ARG A 162 0.79 6.31 -6.69
N LYS A 163 0.45 5.60 -7.78
CA LYS A 163 0.64 6.08 -9.15
C LYS A 163 -0.66 6.01 -9.95
N GLU A 164 -0.79 6.92 -10.91
CA GLU A 164 -1.85 6.92 -11.90
C GLU A 164 -1.34 7.33 -13.28
N SER A 165 -1.75 6.65 -14.32
CA SER A 165 -1.42 7.03 -15.70
C SER A 165 -2.52 6.61 -16.66
N LYS A 166 -2.78 7.45 -17.66
CA LYS A 166 -3.66 7.12 -18.80
C LYS A 166 -2.90 6.48 -19.96
N THR A 167 -1.57 6.42 -19.87
CA THR A 167 -0.69 5.81 -20.87
C THR A 167 -0.13 4.49 -20.35
N VAL A 168 0.47 3.72 -21.24
CA VAL A 168 1.20 2.50 -20.88
C VAL A 168 2.37 2.83 -19.93
N TYR A 169 2.71 1.87 -19.07
CA TYR A 169 3.82 1.99 -18.14
C TYR A 169 5.17 2.14 -18.89
N VAL A 170 5.95 3.13 -18.47
CA VAL A 170 7.34 3.39 -18.90
C VAL A 170 8.12 3.77 -17.65
N ASP A 171 9.23 3.07 -17.37
CA ASP A 171 9.98 3.20 -16.11
C ASP A 171 10.37 4.66 -15.80
N GLU A 172 10.95 5.38 -16.77
CA GLU A 172 11.42 6.75 -16.58
C GLU A 172 10.26 7.75 -16.37
N GLU A 173 9.10 7.47 -16.98
CA GLU A 173 7.92 8.33 -16.82
C GLU A 173 7.19 8.06 -15.50
N ASP A 174 7.21 6.81 -15.00
CA ASP A 174 6.47 6.39 -13.83
C ASP A 174 6.87 7.16 -12.56
N GLU A 175 8.14 7.58 -12.46
CA GLU A 175 8.64 8.35 -11.33
C GLU A 175 7.80 9.61 -11.06
N THR A 176 7.23 10.21 -12.10
CA THR A 176 6.42 11.44 -12.05
C THR A 176 4.92 11.20 -12.27
N LYS A 177 4.43 9.98 -12.09
CA LYS A 177 2.99 9.62 -12.24
C LYS A 177 2.27 9.46 -10.89
N CYS A 178 2.79 10.09 -9.83
CA CYS A 178 2.17 9.97 -8.51
C CYS A 178 0.75 10.56 -8.46
N SER A 179 -0.08 9.98 -7.59
CA SER A 179 -1.51 10.24 -7.49
C SER A 179 -1.85 10.98 -6.19
N ASP A 180 -2.93 11.75 -6.22
CA ASP A 180 -3.58 12.37 -5.07
C ASP A 180 -5.01 11.85 -4.85
N LEU A 181 -5.36 10.72 -5.45
CA LEU A 181 -6.70 10.14 -5.36
C LEU A 181 -6.95 9.49 -3.99
N LEU A 182 -8.15 9.72 -3.47
CA LEU A 182 -8.82 8.85 -2.51
C LEU A 182 -9.97 8.17 -3.24
N ILE A 183 -10.00 6.85 -3.25
CA ILE A 183 -11.07 6.06 -3.84
C ILE A 183 -11.74 5.25 -2.74
N VAL A 184 -13.05 5.38 -2.62
CA VAL A 184 -13.87 4.65 -1.65
C VAL A 184 -14.69 3.60 -2.39
N GLY A 185 -14.53 2.34 -1.99
CA GLY A 185 -15.24 1.21 -2.58
C GLY A 185 -16.35 0.68 -1.66
N SER A 186 -17.48 0.29 -2.26
CA SER A 186 -18.54 -0.42 -1.54
C SER A 186 -18.03 -1.74 -0.93
N PRO A 187 -18.72 -2.31 0.10
CA PRO A 187 -18.30 -3.56 0.73
C PRO A 187 -18.10 -4.73 -0.24
N ASP A 188 -18.90 -4.77 -1.30
CA ASP A 188 -18.88 -5.80 -2.36
C ASP A 188 -17.96 -5.43 -3.54
N LEU A 189 -17.27 -4.27 -3.49
CA LEU A 189 -16.38 -3.76 -4.53
C LEU A 189 -17.07 -3.63 -5.91
N ASN A 190 -18.35 -3.32 -5.92
CA ASN A 190 -19.09 -3.08 -7.15
C ASN A 190 -19.24 -1.61 -7.52
N HIS A 191 -19.15 -0.73 -6.51
CA HIS A 191 -19.27 0.72 -6.68
C HIS A 191 -18.03 1.41 -6.10
N PHE A 192 -17.52 2.42 -6.80
CA PHE A 192 -16.37 3.20 -6.41
C PHE A 192 -16.66 4.69 -6.59
N GLU A 193 -16.32 5.47 -5.58
CA GLU A 193 -16.33 6.93 -5.61
C GLU A 193 -14.90 7.44 -5.43
N ALA A 194 -14.52 8.48 -6.17
CA ALA A 194 -13.17 9.01 -6.11
C ALA A 194 -13.18 10.53 -5.94
N LYS A 195 -12.19 11.02 -5.24
CA LYS A 195 -11.91 12.46 -5.08
C LYS A 195 -10.41 12.73 -5.04
N ARG A 196 -10.02 13.95 -5.36
CA ARG A 196 -8.66 14.44 -5.21
C ARG A 196 -8.45 15.03 -3.82
N ILE A 197 -7.29 14.76 -3.23
CA ILE A 197 -6.92 15.21 -1.88
C ILE A 197 -5.77 16.19 -1.97
N GLY A 198 -6.05 17.46 -1.65
CA GLY A 198 -5.04 18.50 -1.64
C GLY A 198 -4.54 18.89 -3.02
N VAL A 199 -3.23 19.12 -3.13
CA VAL A 199 -2.56 19.51 -4.36
C VAL A 199 -1.75 18.36 -4.89
N LEU A 200 -1.99 17.95 -6.14
CA LEU A 200 -1.24 16.89 -6.80
C LEU A 200 0.26 17.24 -6.84
N ARG A 201 1.06 16.29 -6.38
CA ARG A 201 2.53 16.31 -6.43
C ARG A 201 3.00 15.12 -7.23
N HIS A 202 3.46 15.34 -8.43
CA HIS A 202 3.78 14.29 -9.39
C HIS A 202 4.93 13.36 -8.99
N GLU A 203 5.81 13.80 -8.07
CA GLU A 203 7.00 13.08 -7.65
C GLU A 203 6.84 12.29 -6.35
N ARG A 204 5.70 12.43 -5.66
CA ARG A 204 5.45 11.73 -4.40
C ARG A 204 4.04 11.17 -4.32
N GLY A 205 3.95 9.88 -4.07
CA GLY A 205 2.69 9.13 -4.02
C GLY A 205 2.48 8.42 -2.70
N TYR A 206 1.24 8.03 -2.43
CA TYR A 206 0.89 7.34 -1.19
C TYR A 206 1.60 5.99 -1.08
N SER A 207 2.26 5.76 0.06
CA SER A 207 2.95 4.50 0.38
C SER A 207 2.32 3.75 1.55
N ALA A 208 1.57 4.42 2.42
CA ALA A 208 0.81 3.80 3.50
C ALA A 208 -0.25 4.77 4.02
N PHE A 209 -1.27 4.26 4.68
CA PHE A 209 -2.16 5.07 5.53
C PHE A 209 -2.87 4.22 6.58
N ASP A 210 -3.38 4.90 7.60
CA ASP A 210 -4.29 4.32 8.57
C ASP A 210 -5.29 5.37 9.06
N PHE A 211 -6.36 4.92 9.67
CA PHE A 211 -7.36 5.80 10.30
C PHE A 211 -6.90 6.19 11.70
N ILE A 212 -7.03 7.46 12.05
CA ILE A 212 -6.70 7.92 13.40
C ILE A 212 -7.72 7.34 14.40
N PRO A 213 -7.28 6.58 15.42
CA PRO A 213 -8.17 5.98 16.41
C PRO A 213 -9.05 7.00 17.11
N GLY A 214 -10.30 6.63 17.39
CA GLY A 214 -11.26 7.49 18.09
C GLY A 214 -11.89 8.58 17.22
N THR A 215 -11.71 8.53 15.91
CA THR A 215 -12.31 9.48 14.95
C THR A 215 -13.43 8.86 14.12
N ASP A 216 -13.96 7.69 14.51
CA ASP A 216 -14.90 6.88 13.73
C ASP A 216 -14.39 6.60 12.30
N ASP A 217 -13.07 6.41 12.12
CA ASP A 217 -12.39 6.27 10.83
C ASP A 217 -12.65 7.42 9.84
N LYS A 218 -12.97 8.63 10.36
CA LYS A 218 -13.21 9.81 9.54
C LYS A 218 -11.97 10.62 9.22
N ILE A 219 -10.86 10.36 9.92
CA ILE A 219 -9.59 11.06 9.70
C ILE A 219 -8.53 10.04 9.33
N ILE A 220 -7.86 10.31 8.22
CA ILE A 220 -6.76 9.51 7.66
C ILE A 220 -5.44 10.22 7.94
N VAL A 221 -4.45 9.48 8.43
CA VAL A 221 -3.04 9.85 8.35
C VAL A 221 -2.39 9.01 7.26
N ALA A 222 -1.67 9.63 6.35
CA ALA A 222 -1.04 8.94 5.24
C ALA A 222 0.44 9.33 5.08
N LEU A 223 1.23 8.39 4.61
CA LEU A 223 2.60 8.59 4.17
C LEU A 223 2.63 8.70 2.65
N LYS A 224 3.50 9.58 2.16
CA LYS A 224 3.84 9.70 0.73
C LYS A 224 5.34 9.56 0.57
N SER A 225 5.78 8.75 -0.37
CA SER A 225 7.19 8.55 -0.70
C SER A 225 7.55 9.26 -2.00
N LYS A 226 8.69 9.96 -1.99
CA LYS A 226 9.37 10.44 -3.19
C LYS A 226 10.54 9.51 -3.50
N GLU A 227 10.55 8.99 -4.73
CA GLU A 227 11.60 8.11 -5.24
C GLU A 227 11.81 8.47 -6.71
N VAL A 228 12.81 9.32 -6.94
CA VAL A 228 13.21 9.82 -8.25
C VAL A 228 14.68 9.47 -8.44
N THR A 229 15.04 8.96 -9.60
CA THR A 229 16.42 8.58 -9.93
C THR A 229 17.37 9.74 -9.71
N ASP A 230 18.53 9.46 -9.11
CA ASP A 230 19.58 10.43 -8.76
C ASP A 230 19.20 11.49 -7.72
N GLU A 231 18.01 11.37 -7.08
CA GLU A 231 17.58 12.23 -5.97
C GLU A 231 17.53 11.44 -4.65
N PRO A 232 17.70 12.12 -3.48
CA PRO A 232 17.46 11.49 -2.20
C PRO A 232 16.01 11.03 -2.06
N VAL A 233 15.80 9.83 -1.49
CA VAL A 233 14.47 9.38 -1.12
C VAL A 233 13.93 10.25 0.02
N GLU A 234 12.65 10.54 0.00
CA GLU A 234 11.98 11.36 1.00
C GLU A 234 10.63 10.76 1.38
N THR A 235 10.24 10.94 2.64
CA THR A 235 8.89 10.62 3.09
C THR A 235 8.20 11.87 3.62
N TYR A 236 6.92 11.98 3.33
CA TYR A 236 6.02 13.02 3.79
C TYR A 236 4.86 12.41 4.56
N ILE A 237 4.39 13.11 5.58
CA ILE A 237 3.17 12.77 6.29
C ILE A 237 2.10 13.82 6.00
N THR A 238 0.87 13.38 5.80
CA THR A 238 -0.30 14.25 5.59
C THR A 238 -1.49 13.73 6.37
N VAL A 239 -2.38 14.61 6.78
CA VAL A 239 -3.61 14.23 7.49
C VAL A 239 -4.79 14.92 6.84
N PHE A 240 -5.84 14.15 6.56
CA PHE A 240 -7.06 14.66 5.94
C PHE A 240 -8.28 13.84 6.36
N THR A 241 -9.45 14.39 6.14
CA THR A 241 -10.71 13.70 6.42
C THR A 241 -11.16 12.87 5.21
N ILE A 242 -11.97 11.84 5.43
CA ILE A 242 -12.51 11.01 4.33
C ILE A 242 -13.37 11.78 3.34
N ASP A 243 -13.86 12.98 3.69
CA ASP A 243 -14.54 13.91 2.78
C ASP A 243 -13.57 14.79 1.97
N GLY A 244 -12.25 14.73 2.23
CA GLY A 244 -11.20 15.35 1.44
C GLY A 244 -10.64 16.66 2.01
N ARG A 245 -11.05 17.08 3.22
CA ARG A 245 -10.51 18.29 3.85
C ARG A 245 -9.15 18.02 4.46
N ILE A 246 -8.15 18.81 4.05
CA ILE A 246 -6.78 18.75 4.60
C ILE A 246 -6.78 19.31 6.03
N LEU A 247 -6.20 18.55 6.97
CA LEU A 247 -5.96 18.95 8.36
C LEU A 247 -4.47 19.24 8.61
N LEU A 248 -3.58 18.52 7.92
CA LEU A 248 -2.14 18.75 7.86
C LEU A 248 -1.71 18.52 6.41
N ASP A 249 -1.17 19.56 5.76
CA ASP A 249 -0.58 19.41 4.42
C ASP A 249 0.72 18.58 4.48
N ASP A 250 1.21 18.14 3.33
CA ASP A 250 2.40 17.31 3.23
C ASP A 250 3.58 17.93 4.00
N GLN A 251 3.94 17.30 5.12
CA GLN A 251 5.08 17.67 5.95
C GLN A 251 6.19 16.63 5.72
N LYS A 252 7.36 17.10 5.23
CA LYS A 252 8.52 16.23 5.07
C LYS A 252 8.97 15.71 6.44
N LEU A 253 9.26 14.43 6.51
CA LEU A 253 9.85 13.79 7.68
C LEU A 253 11.38 13.93 7.65
N ASP A 254 11.99 13.97 8.84
CA ASP A 254 13.45 14.10 8.95
C ASP A 254 14.16 12.87 8.40
N GLY A 255 15.29 13.07 7.74
CA GLY A 255 16.11 12.02 7.13
C GLY A 255 15.72 11.68 5.69
N ASN A 256 16.50 10.77 5.11
CA ASN A 256 16.31 10.27 3.73
C ASN A 256 15.81 8.82 3.78
N TYR A 257 14.64 8.64 4.36
CA TYR A 257 14.00 7.34 4.52
C TYR A 257 12.80 7.23 3.58
N LYS A 258 12.54 6.01 3.12
CA LYS A 258 11.33 5.62 2.43
C LYS A 258 10.51 4.75 3.38
N PHE A 259 9.57 5.38 4.09
CA PHE A 259 8.63 4.66 4.94
C PHE A 259 7.44 4.17 4.10
N GLU A 260 7.10 2.89 4.26
CA GLU A 260 6.06 2.22 3.49
C GLU A 260 5.01 1.52 4.37
N GLY A 261 5.11 1.66 5.69
CA GLY A 261 4.12 1.12 6.62
C GLY A 261 3.80 2.11 7.74
N LEU A 262 2.55 2.12 8.16
CA LEU A 262 2.06 2.94 9.26
C LEU A 262 0.98 2.18 10.00
N TYR A 263 1.06 2.14 11.33
CA TYR A 263 0.04 1.53 12.17
C TYR A 263 0.03 2.16 13.57
N PHE A 264 -1.15 2.23 14.17
CA PHE A 264 -1.33 2.68 15.55
C PHE A 264 -1.23 1.49 16.52
N VAL A 265 -0.45 1.64 17.61
CA VAL A 265 -0.22 0.63 18.66
C VAL A 265 -0.70 1.11 20.02
#